data_f41867f1d115b3e997ed8492c800187b
#
_entry.id   f41867f1d115b3e997ed8492c800187b
#
_cell.length_a   1.000
_cell.length_b   1.000
_cell.length_c   1.000
_cell.angle_alpha   90.00
_cell.angle_beta   90.00
_cell.angle_gamma   90.00
#
_symmetry.space_group_name_H-M   'P 1'
#
loop_
_entity.id
_entity.type
_entity.pdbx_description
1 polymer ?
#
loop_
_entity_poly.entity_id
_entity_poly.type
_entity_poly.pdbx_seq_one_letter_code
_entity_poly.pdbx_strand_id
1 'polypeptide(L)'
;MSLAATRAQLEHRAVVFGTDRGELPAALEALAAGESDPRTVRGRTVPSGTLAFLFTGQGAQRAGMGRAAYAAFPAFAAAFDAVCAELDGLLPRPLKAVLFAEPGSADAAPVDRTLYSQTGLFALEVALFRLLEEWGVRPGVLLGHSVGELAAAHVAGVWSLPDACRVVAARARLMQALPEGGAMLSVAASLERTAELLGDLADVDVAAVNGPAATVLSGPAAAMADAEERLADAGLRTKRLRVSHAFHSALMEPMLAEFERQIADVTFRQPELPVISNLTGEQAGAAELGSAAYWVRQVRGTVRFADGVGQLAAHGVTACLELGPDGVLTAMARDCLTAGAHDVALVPALQRNRDEPAALLAALAELHVRGVEVNWAAMLTARGGRRAALPTYAFQRERYWLPATPAPSAAPAPAGQADRLVYRVGWSPVTGLDTEARPEG
;
A
#
# COMPACT_ATOMS: atom_id res chain seq x y z
N MET A 1 4.11 9.37 -22.14
CA MET A 1 5.53 9.01 -21.97
C MET A 1 6.46 10.24 -21.95
N SER A 2 6.44 11.11 -22.96
CA SER A 2 7.40 12.23 -23.03
C SER A 2 7.36 13.16 -21.81
N LEU A 3 6.19 13.57 -21.32
CA LEU A 3 6.08 14.38 -20.09
C LEU A 3 6.73 13.69 -18.89
N ALA A 4 6.38 12.44 -18.65
CA ALA A 4 6.86 11.68 -17.50
C ALA A 4 8.37 11.38 -17.54
N ALA A 5 8.96 11.26 -18.76
CA ALA A 5 10.35 10.84 -18.92
C ALA A 5 11.33 12.00 -19.18
N THR A 6 10.85 13.21 -19.53
CA THR A 6 11.74 14.30 -20.00
C THR A 6 11.50 15.64 -19.31
N ARG A 7 10.54 15.74 -18.41
CA ARG A 7 10.28 16.99 -17.67
C ARG A 7 10.69 16.84 -16.21
N ALA A 8 11.10 17.95 -15.61
CA ALA A 8 11.40 18.01 -14.18
C ALA A 8 10.13 17.69 -13.36
N GLN A 9 10.31 16.92 -12.31
CA GLN A 9 9.28 16.65 -11.34
C GLN A 9 9.28 17.78 -10.29
N LEU A 10 8.19 18.52 -10.21
CA LEU A 10 8.01 19.63 -9.29
C LEU A 10 7.19 19.17 -8.06
N GLU A 11 7.09 20.07 -7.06
CA GLU A 11 6.34 19.78 -5.84
C GLU A 11 4.81 19.71 -6.06
N HIS A 12 4.28 20.56 -6.95
CA HIS A 12 2.87 20.48 -7.36
C HIS A 12 2.73 19.53 -8.54
N ARG A 13 1.94 18.51 -8.37
CA ARG A 13 1.77 17.45 -9.36
C ARG A 13 0.30 17.21 -9.66
N ALA A 14 0.02 16.80 -10.88
CA ALA A 14 -1.29 16.31 -11.28
C ALA A 14 -1.14 15.13 -12.22
N VAL A 15 -2.12 14.23 -12.17
CA VAL A 15 -2.28 13.12 -13.10
C VAL A 15 -3.68 13.19 -13.69
N VAL A 16 -3.78 13.09 -15.01
CA VAL A 16 -5.05 13.07 -15.74
C VAL A 16 -5.25 11.70 -16.34
N PHE A 17 -6.44 11.14 -16.17
CA PHE A 17 -6.85 9.86 -16.71
C PHE A 17 -7.79 10.03 -17.89
N GLY A 18 -7.76 9.08 -18.81
CA GLY A 18 -8.72 8.95 -19.89
C GLY A 18 -8.71 7.52 -20.42
N THR A 19 -9.87 7.01 -20.77
CA THR A 19 -10.02 5.71 -21.43
C THR A 19 -9.70 5.82 -22.92
N ASP A 20 -9.86 7.01 -23.48
CA ASP A 20 -9.49 7.35 -24.84
C ASP A 20 -8.82 8.72 -24.94
N ARG A 21 -8.36 9.04 -26.15
CA ARG A 21 -7.68 10.31 -26.41
C ARG A 21 -8.59 11.53 -26.39
N GLY A 22 -9.90 11.35 -26.58
CA GLY A 22 -10.87 12.43 -26.60
C GLY A 22 -11.18 12.99 -25.21
N GLU A 23 -11.05 12.15 -24.18
CA GLU A 23 -11.32 12.56 -22.79
C GLU A 23 -10.20 13.40 -22.17
N LEU A 24 -8.94 13.17 -22.59
CA LEU A 24 -7.78 13.83 -21.99
C LEU A 24 -7.76 15.36 -22.17
N PRO A 25 -8.13 15.95 -23.35
CA PRO A 25 -8.15 17.40 -23.50
C PRO A 25 -9.12 18.08 -22.54
N ALA A 26 -10.35 17.59 -22.41
CA ALA A 26 -11.36 18.17 -21.52
C ALA A 26 -10.90 18.11 -20.03
N ALA A 27 -10.30 16.99 -19.61
CA ALA A 27 -9.79 16.88 -18.25
C ALA A 27 -8.56 17.79 -18.01
N LEU A 28 -7.71 18.02 -19.02
CA LEU A 28 -6.60 18.98 -18.96
C LEU A 28 -7.10 20.43 -18.93
N GLU A 29 -8.16 20.76 -19.66
CA GLU A 29 -8.79 22.08 -19.64
C GLU A 29 -9.40 22.38 -18.26
N ALA A 30 -10.14 21.42 -17.69
CA ALA A 30 -10.65 21.52 -16.32
C ALA A 30 -9.53 21.70 -15.30
N LEU A 31 -8.44 20.95 -15.43
CA LEU A 31 -7.25 21.10 -14.58
C LEU A 31 -6.66 22.52 -14.70
N ALA A 32 -6.51 23.05 -15.92
CA ALA A 32 -5.98 24.38 -16.19
C ALA A 32 -6.89 25.49 -15.64
N ALA A 33 -8.20 25.29 -15.69
CA ALA A 33 -9.20 26.20 -15.13
C ALA A 33 -9.29 26.13 -13.58
N GLY A 34 -8.59 25.15 -12.95
CA GLY A 34 -8.68 24.91 -11.50
C GLY A 34 -9.97 24.19 -11.07
N GLU A 35 -10.72 23.68 -12.03
CA GLU A 35 -11.97 22.96 -11.79
C GLU A 35 -11.73 21.54 -11.26
N SER A 36 -12.74 20.97 -10.58
CA SER A 36 -12.72 19.59 -10.14
C SER A 36 -13.20 18.66 -11.26
N ASP A 37 -12.39 17.69 -11.62
CA ASP A 37 -12.75 16.64 -12.58
C ASP A 37 -12.40 15.28 -11.99
N PRO A 38 -13.30 14.28 -11.99
CA PRO A 38 -13.06 12.95 -11.41
C PRO A 38 -11.92 12.19 -12.10
N ARG A 39 -11.52 12.62 -13.29
CA ARG A 39 -10.39 12.08 -14.05
C ARG A 39 -9.05 12.73 -13.69
N THR A 40 -9.03 13.62 -12.70
CA THR A 40 -7.84 14.39 -12.32
C THR A 40 -7.53 14.17 -10.85
N VAL A 41 -6.29 13.75 -10.58
CA VAL A 41 -5.71 13.71 -9.22
C VAL A 41 -4.68 14.84 -9.12
N ARG A 42 -4.81 15.67 -8.10
CA ARG A 42 -3.90 16.81 -7.82
C ARG A 42 -3.34 16.71 -6.41
N GLY A 43 -2.09 17.08 -6.23
CA GLY A 43 -1.49 17.12 -4.91
C GLY A 43 -0.19 17.90 -4.85
N ARG A 44 0.37 17.93 -3.67
CA ARG A 44 1.69 18.46 -3.38
C ARG A 44 2.54 17.37 -2.75
N THR A 45 3.78 17.27 -3.17
CA THR A 45 4.71 16.28 -2.62
C THR A 45 5.00 16.55 -1.15
N VAL A 46 5.11 15.45 -0.38
CA VAL A 46 5.57 15.49 1.01
C VAL A 46 7.05 15.09 0.99
N PRO A 47 7.97 16.01 1.27
CA PRO A 47 9.39 15.69 1.29
C PRO A 47 9.71 14.63 2.35
N SER A 48 10.61 13.70 2.01
CA SER A 48 11.12 12.67 2.91
C SER A 48 10.05 11.74 3.53
N GLY A 49 8.90 11.60 2.88
CA GLY A 49 7.84 10.71 3.34
C GLY A 49 8.15 9.24 3.04
N THR A 50 7.86 8.37 4.00
CA THR A 50 7.94 6.91 3.84
C THR A 50 6.61 6.36 3.32
N LEU A 51 6.68 5.39 2.40
CA LEU A 51 5.53 4.61 1.95
C LEU A 51 5.44 3.32 2.76
N ALA A 52 4.28 3.04 3.36
CA ALA A 52 3.98 1.74 3.95
C ALA A 52 3.16 0.88 2.97
N PHE A 53 3.44 -0.43 2.91
CA PHE A 53 2.52 -1.38 2.28
C PHE A 53 1.74 -2.12 3.35
N LEU A 54 0.41 -2.18 3.15
CA LEU A 54 -0.52 -2.94 3.99
C LEU A 54 -0.97 -4.19 3.24
N PHE A 55 -0.91 -5.36 3.88
CA PHE A 55 -1.29 -6.64 3.28
C PHE A 55 -2.57 -7.15 3.92
N THR A 56 -3.59 -7.35 3.10
CA THR A 56 -4.97 -7.61 3.53
C THR A 56 -5.11 -9.00 4.18
N GLY A 57 -5.92 -9.08 5.22
CA GLY A 57 -6.32 -10.34 5.84
C GLY A 57 -7.52 -11.01 5.15
N GLN A 58 -7.88 -12.20 5.65
CA GLN A 58 -9.06 -12.94 5.19
C GLN A 58 -10.35 -12.13 5.42
N GLY A 59 -11.28 -12.21 4.46
CA GLY A 59 -12.59 -11.53 4.49
C GLY A 59 -12.84 -10.62 3.29
N ALA A 60 -11.78 -10.19 2.60
CA ALA A 60 -11.86 -9.36 1.39
C ALA A 60 -11.85 -10.17 0.09
N GLN A 61 -11.52 -11.46 0.15
CA GLN A 61 -11.44 -12.36 -1.02
C GLN A 61 -12.76 -12.40 -1.80
N ARG A 62 -12.66 -12.60 -3.10
CA ARG A 62 -13.79 -12.79 -3.99
C ARG A 62 -13.39 -13.56 -5.24
N ALA A 63 -14.34 -14.24 -5.86
CA ALA A 63 -14.15 -14.80 -7.20
C ALA A 63 -13.83 -13.70 -8.20
N GLY A 64 -12.88 -13.94 -9.08
CA GLY A 64 -12.41 -13.01 -10.09
C GLY A 64 -11.39 -11.98 -9.60
N MET A 65 -11.01 -11.96 -8.32
CA MET A 65 -9.98 -11.04 -7.83
C MET A 65 -8.64 -11.25 -8.56
N GLY A 66 -8.05 -10.16 -9.04
CA GLY A 66 -6.81 -10.17 -9.80
C GLY A 66 -6.94 -10.58 -11.27
N ARG A 67 -8.12 -11.03 -11.74
CA ARG A 67 -8.30 -11.52 -13.12
C ARG A 67 -8.08 -10.41 -14.17
N ALA A 68 -8.59 -9.21 -13.92
CA ALA A 68 -8.41 -8.09 -14.83
C ALA A 68 -6.96 -7.56 -14.79
N ALA A 69 -6.35 -7.51 -13.62
CA ALA A 69 -4.93 -7.16 -13.47
C ALA A 69 -4.02 -8.19 -14.17
N TYR A 70 -4.32 -9.47 -14.05
CA TYR A 70 -3.63 -10.55 -14.75
C TYR A 70 -3.68 -10.38 -16.27
N ALA A 71 -4.82 -10.04 -16.83
CA ALA A 71 -4.97 -9.80 -18.27
C ALA A 71 -4.27 -8.52 -18.75
N ALA A 72 -4.19 -7.49 -17.90
CA ALA A 72 -3.69 -6.17 -18.26
C ALA A 72 -2.18 -5.99 -18.05
N PHE A 73 -1.57 -6.70 -17.10
CA PHE A 73 -0.19 -6.46 -16.67
C PHE A 73 0.66 -7.74 -16.71
N PRO A 74 1.56 -7.88 -17.69
CA PRO A 74 2.39 -9.09 -17.83
C PRO A 74 3.23 -9.43 -16.60
N ALA A 75 3.77 -8.43 -15.89
CA ALA A 75 4.56 -8.65 -14.67
C ALA A 75 3.69 -9.21 -13.53
N PHE A 76 2.47 -8.71 -13.38
CA PHE A 76 1.51 -9.29 -12.44
C PHE A 76 1.19 -10.74 -12.80
N ALA A 77 0.91 -11.01 -14.08
CA ALA A 77 0.60 -12.36 -14.55
C ALA A 77 1.75 -13.34 -14.29
N ALA A 78 2.98 -12.95 -14.62
CA ALA A 78 4.16 -13.76 -14.39
C ALA A 78 4.37 -14.08 -12.89
N ALA A 79 4.23 -13.08 -12.03
CA ALA A 79 4.37 -13.26 -10.58
C ALA A 79 3.23 -14.13 -10.01
N PHE A 80 1.99 -13.91 -10.46
CA PHE A 80 0.84 -14.72 -10.06
C PHE A 80 0.99 -16.18 -10.48
N ASP A 81 1.43 -16.42 -11.71
CA ASP A 81 1.69 -17.78 -12.23
C ASP A 81 2.83 -18.47 -11.48
N ALA A 82 3.87 -17.74 -11.08
CA ALA A 82 4.95 -18.30 -10.26
C ALA A 82 4.43 -18.77 -8.89
N VAL A 83 3.57 -17.98 -8.23
CA VAL A 83 2.93 -18.41 -6.97
C VAL A 83 2.01 -19.60 -7.19
N CYS A 84 1.20 -19.61 -8.26
CA CYS A 84 0.33 -20.73 -8.60
C CYS A 84 1.13 -22.01 -8.84
N ALA A 85 2.26 -21.94 -9.54
CA ALA A 85 3.10 -23.10 -9.81
C ALA A 85 3.58 -23.79 -8.53
N GLU A 86 3.92 -23.02 -7.48
CA GLU A 86 4.32 -23.55 -6.18
C GLU A 86 3.12 -24.09 -5.37
N LEU A 87 1.97 -23.41 -5.44
CA LEU A 87 0.79 -23.77 -4.65
C LEU A 87 0.00 -24.94 -5.24
N ASP A 88 -0.07 -25.11 -6.57
CA ASP A 88 -0.94 -26.07 -7.21
C ASP A 88 -0.62 -27.52 -6.85
N GLY A 89 0.65 -27.81 -6.50
CA GLY A 89 1.06 -29.11 -5.95
C GLY A 89 0.64 -29.34 -4.48
N LEU A 90 0.22 -28.28 -3.77
CA LEU A 90 -0.17 -28.28 -2.37
C LEU A 90 -1.69 -28.20 -2.17
N LEU A 91 -2.45 -27.91 -3.23
CA LEU A 91 -3.88 -27.67 -3.21
C LEU A 91 -4.65 -28.79 -3.94
N PRO A 92 -5.88 -29.14 -3.51
CA PRO A 92 -6.71 -30.13 -4.19
C PRO A 92 -7.12 -29.76 -5.62
N ARG A 93 -7.17 -28.46 -5.94
CA ARG A 93 -7.49 -27.90 -7.26
C ARG A 93 -6.56 -26.73 -7.55
N PRO A 94 -6.18 -26.50 -8.83
CA PRO A 94 -5.35 -25.36 -9.20
C PRO A 94 -5.93 -24.05 -8.70
N LEU A 95 -5.09 -23.21 -8.05
CA LEU A 95 -5.51 -21.96 -7.41
C LEU A 95 -6.18 -21.01 -8.41
N LYS A 96 -5.56 -20.82 -9.57
CA LYS A 96 -6.06 -19.94 -10.63
C LYS A 96 -7.44 -20.37 -11.14
N ALA A 97 -7.69 -21.67 -11.24
CA ALA A 97 -8.99 -22.20 -11.67
C ALA A 97 -10.12 -21.85 -10.69
N VAL A 98 -9.81 -21.81 -9.39
CA VAL A 98 -10.78 -21.41 -8.36
C VAL A 98 -10.97 -19.89 -8.33
N LEU A 99 -9.88 -19.13 -8.29
CA LEU A 99 -9.94 -17.68 -8.14
C LEU A 99 -10.56 -16.97 -9.36
N PHE A 100 -10.27 -17.46 -10.58
CA PHE A 100 -10.76 -16.85 -11.82
C PHE A 100 -12.05 -17.49 -12.36
N ALA A 101 -12.65 -18.40 -11.59
CA ALA A 101 -13.96 -18.94 -11.92
C ALA A 101 -15.03 -17.83 -11.94
N GLU A 102 -16.09 -18.06 -12.71
CA GLU A 102 -17.18 -17.07 -12.79
C GLU A 102 -17.88 -16.93 -11.44
N PRO A 103 -18.09 -15.69 -10.98
CA PRO A 103 -18.77 -15.42 -9.70
C PRO A 103 -20.13 -16.14 -9.62
N GLY A 104 -20.39 -16.81 -8.50
CA GLY A 104 -21.62 -17.58 -8.28
C GLY A 104 -21.63 -18.98 -8.89
N SER A 105 -20.60 -19.39 -9.63
CA SER A 105 -20.47 -20.77 -10.12
C SER A 105 -20.05 -21.73 -9.00
N ALA A 106 -20.30 -23.02 -9.18
CA ALA A 106 -19.82 -24.07 -8.29
C ALA A 106 -18.28 -24.12 -8.20
N ASP A 107 -17.60 -23.73 -9.26
CA ASP A 107 -16.14 -23.68 -9.34
C ASP A 107 -15.56 -22.53 -8.53
N ALA A 108 -16.30 -21.43 -8.35
CA ALA A 108 -15.91 -20.30 -7.53
C ALA A 108 -16.20 -20.52 -6.03
N ALA A 109 -17.13 -21.41 -5.68
CA ALA A 109 -17.54 -21.61 -4.29
C ALA A 109 -16.38 -21.89 -3.30
N PRO A 110 -15.27 -22.57 -3.69
CA PRO A 110 -14.16 -22.78 -2.78
C PRO A 110 -13.39 -21.52 -2.38
N VAL A 111 -13.55 -20.37 -3.06
CA VAL A 111 -12.83 -19.13 -2.76
C VAL A 111 -13.03 -18.66 -1.31
N ASP A 112 -14.20 -18.95 -0.73
CA ASP A 112 -14.54 -18.60 0.65
C ASP A 112 -14.05 -19.62 1.68
N ARG A 113 -13.53 -20.77 1.25
CA ARG A 113 -12.91 -21.75 2.15
C ARG A 113 -11.52 -21.23 2.57
N THR A 114 -11.16 -21.44 3.83
CA THR A 114 -9.91 -20.96 4.41
C THR A 114 -8.67 -21.29 3.56
N LEU A 115 -8.63 -22.50 3.00
CA LEU A 115 -7.54 -22.95 2.13
C LEU A 115 -7.34 -22.01 0.93
N TYR A 116 -8.42 -21.70 0.21
CA TYR A 116 -8.34 -20.90 -1.01
C TYR A 116 -8.36 -19.39 -0.73
N SER A 117 -9.00 -18.95 0.36
CA SER A 117 -8.98 -17.54 0.73
C SER A 117 -7.58 -17.08 1.14
N GLN A 118 -6.87 -17.86 1.96
CA GLN A 118 -5.53 -17.49 2.39
C GLN A 118 -4.50 -17.61 1.27
N THR A 119 -4.48 -18.72 0.54
CA THR A 119 -3.55 -18.91 -0.59
C THR A 119 -3.85 -17.94 -1.73
N GLY A 120 -5.11 -17.58 -1.96
CA GLY A 120 -5.52 -16.64 -2.98
C GLY A 120 -5.17 -15.19 -2.67
N LEU A 121 -5.33 -14.75 -1.41
CA LEU A 121 -4.89 -13.43 -0.97
C LEU A 121 -3.37 -13.32 -1.06
N PHE A 122 -2.65 -14.30 -0.56
CA PHE A 122 -1.18 -14.34 -0.67
C PHE A 122 -0.72 -14.22 -2.14
N ALA A 123 -1.32 -14.98 -3.05
CA ALA A 123 -0.96 -14.92 -4.48
C ALA A 123 -1.24 -13.55 -5.10
N LEU A 124 -2.40 -12.95 -4.79
CA LEU A 124 -2.75 -11.60 -5.26
C LEU A 124 -1.78 -10.56 -4.74
N GLU A 125 -1.48 -10.59 -3.45
CA GLU A 125 -0.63 -9.62 -2.76
C GLU A 125 0.82 -9.67 -3.24
N VAL A 126 1.37 -10.87 -3.41
CA VAL A 126 2.71 -11.06 -3.98
C VAL A 126 2.75 -10.57 -5.42
N ALA A 127 1.73 -10.87 -6.24
CA ALA A 127 1.68 -10.42 -7.62
C ALA A 127 1.56 -8.88 -7.73
N LEU A 128 0.76 -8.25 -6.88
CA LEU A 128 0.67 -6.79 -6.78
C LEU A 128 2.01 -6.18 -6.37
N PHE A 129 2.66 -6.76 -5.35
CA PHE A 129 3.97 -6.29 -4.91
C PHE A 129 5.00 -6.32 -6.03
N ARG A 130 5.12 -7.43 -6.77
CA ARG A 130 6.07 -7.58 -7.88
C ARG A 130 5.80 -6.62 -9.02
N LEU A 131 4.54 -6.38 -9.34
CA LEU A 131 4.15 -5.37 -10.33
C LEU A 131 4.58 -3.96 -9.90
N LEU A 132 4.32 -3.59 -8.65
CA LEU A 132 4.69 -2.29 -8.09
C LEU A 132 6.21 -2.12 -8.03
N GLU A 133 6.93 -3.17 -7.66
CA GLU A 133 8.39 -3.20 -7.65
C GLU A 133 8.98 -2.96 -9.06
N GLU A 134 8.41 -3.57 -10.11
CA GLU A 134 8.79 -3.31 -11.53
C GLU A 134 8.57 -1.84 -11.89
N TRP A 135 7.52 -1.23 -11.36
CA TRP A 135 7.22 0.19 -11.57
C TRP A 135 8.01 1.13 -10.63
N GLY A 136 8.96 0.59 -9.87
CA GLY A 136 9.84 1.36 -8.99
C GLY A 136 9.17 1.85 -7.71
N VAL A 137 7.96 1.40 -7.39
CA VAL A 137 7.27 1.74 -6.15
C VAL A 137 7.74 0.81 -5.05
N ARG A 138 8.42 1.36 -4.04
CA ARG A 138 9.04 0.59 -2.96
C ARG A 138 8.56 1.06 -1.60
N PRO A 139 8.19 0.14 -0.71
CA PRO A 139 7.84 0.48 0.67
C PRO A 139 9.09 0.68 1.52
N GLY A 140 8.98 1.51 2.56
CA GLY A 140 9.96 1.59 3.63
C GLY A 140 9.59 0.76 4.87
N VAL A 141 8.31 0.34 4.98
CA VAL A 141 7.81 -0.49 6.08
C VAL A 141 6.61 -1.30 5.62
N LEU A 142 6.42 -2.48 6.19
CA LEU A 142 5.36 -3.43 5.87
C LEU A 142 4.50 -3.71 7.11
N LEU A 143 3.19 -3.79 6.92
CA LEU A 143 2.22 -4.20 7.94
C LEU A 143 1.20 -5.13 7.28
N GLY A 144 1.08 -6.36 7.75
CA GLY A 144 0.04 -7.28 7.32
C GLY A 144 -1.09 -7.37 8.33
N HIS A 145 -2.19 -8.03 7.96
CA HIS A 145 -3.26 -8.41 8.87
C HIS A 145 -3.44 -9.93 8.80
N SER A 146 -3.15 -10.64 9.88
CA SER A 146 -3.25 -12.11 9.95
C SER A 146 -2.48 -12.80 8.80
N VAL A 147 -3.15 -13.41 7.83
CA VAL A 147 -2.49 -14.03 6.66
C VAL A 147 -1.64 -13.03 5.85
N GLY A 148 -2.04 -11.77 5.80
CA GLY A 148 -1.27 -10.73 5.11
C GLY A 148 0.12 -10.49 5.70
N GLU A 149 0.35 -10.82 6.97
CA GLU A 149 1.70 -10.77 7.55
C GLU A 149 2.65 -11.82 6.94
N LEU A 150 2.11 -12.95 6.45
CA LEU A 150 2.92 -13.94 5.73
C LEU A 150 3.37 -13.39 4.37
N ALA A 151 2.50 -12.67 3.67
CA ALA A 151 2.88 -11.99 2.44
C ALA A 151 3.91 -10.87 2.71
N ALA A 152 3.71 -10.07 3.75
CA ALA A 152 4.67 -9.06 4.19
C ALA A 152 6.06 -9.66 4.50
N ALA A 153 6.10 -10.78 5.23
CA ALA A 153 7.35 -11.48 5.54
C ALA A 153 8.04 -12.04 4.29
N HIS A 154 7.27 -12.63 3.36
CA HIS A 154 7.83 -13.11 2.10
C HIS A 154 8.47 -11.97 1.28
N VAL A 155 7.78 -10.86 1.09
CA VAL A 155 8.32 -9.74 0.31
C VAL A 155 9.44 -9.00 1.03
N ALA A 156 9.50 -9.12 2.37
CA ALA A 156 10.63 -8.67 3.17
C ALA A 156 11.85 -9.59 3.06
N GLY A 157 11.75 -10.73 2.37
CA GLY A 157 12.86 -11.66 2.16
C GLY A 157 13.02 -12.72 3.25
N VAL A 158 12.11 -12.84 4.22
CA VAL A 158 12.17 -13.86 5.28
C VAL A 158 12.14 -15.27 4.69
N TRP A 159 11.40 -15.49 3.61
CA TRP A 159 11.27 -16.77 2.93
C TRP A 159 11.48 -16.68 1.42
N SER A 160 11.98 -17.76 0.85
CA SER A 160 11.86 -17.99 -0.60
C SER A 160 10.38 -18.15 -0.98
N LEU A 161 10.05 -17.98 -2.26
CA LEU A 161 8.67 -18.20 -2.72
C LEU A 161 8.18 -19.63 -2.46
N PRO A 162 8.95 -20.71 -2.74
CA PRO A 162 8.55 -22.07 -2.40
C PRO A 162 8.27 -22.26 -0.90
N ASP A 163 9.13 -21.72 -0.03
CA ASP A 163 8.96 -21.82 1.41
C ASP A 163 7.73 -21.06 1.91
N ALA A 164 7.53 -19.83 1.43
CA ALA A 164 6.34 -19.04 1.74
C ALA A 164 5.05 -19.75 1.33
N CYS A 165 5.00 -20.34 0.13
CA CYS A 165 3.86 -21.12 -0.34
C CYS A 165 3.59 -22.34 0.54
N ARG A 166 4.65 -23.04 1.00
CA ARG A 166 4.51 -24.15 1.96
C ARG A 166 3.91 -23.69 3.29
N VAL A 167 4.41 -22.59 3.85
CA VAL A 167 3.91 -22.02 5.12
C VAL A 167 2.44 -21.62 5.01
N VAL A 168 2.08 -20.86 3.97
CA VAL A 168 0.70 -20.40 3.76
C VAL A 168 -0.25 -21.57 3.52
N ALA A 169 0.12 -22.53 2.68
CA ALA A 169 -0.70 -23.71 2.38
C ALA A 169 -0.87 -24.62 3.62
N ALA A 170 0.18 -24.83 4.41
CA ALA A 170 0.12 -25.59 5.65
C ALA A 170 -0.83 -24.92 6.66
N ARG A 171 -0.66 -23.62 6.91
CA ARG A 171 -1.53 -22.82 7.78
C ARG A 171 -2.99 -22.92 7.36
N ALA A 172 -3.28 -22.63 6.11
CA ALA A 172 -4.64 -22.59 5.59
C ALA A 172 -5.33 -23.98 5.61
N ARG A 173 -4.60 -25.02 5.26
CA ARG A 173 -5.10 -26.41 5.27
C ARG A 173 -5.39 -26.89 6.68
N LEU A 174 -4.48 -26.66 7.61
CA LEU A 174 -4.63 -27.11 9.01
C LEU A 174 -5.76 -26.33 9.70
N MET A 175 -5.88 -25.02 9.48
CA MET A 175 -7.03 -24.24 9.96
C MET A 175 -8.35 -24.75 9.40
N GLN A 176 -8.41 -25.05 8.12
CA GLN A 176 -9.64 -25.57 7.49
C GLN A 176 -10.03 -26.97 7.98
N ALA A 177 -9.08 -27.77 8.43
CA ALA A 177 -9.32 -29.11 8.94
C ALA A 177 -9.80 -29.15 10.40
N LEU A 178 -9.79 -28.03 11.09
CA LEU A 178 -10.31 -27.94 12.46
C LEU A 178 -11.82 -28.17 12.50
N PRO A 179 -12.35 -28.66 13.64
CA PRO A 179 -13.80 -28.81 13.81
C PRO A 179 -14.55 -27.49 13.59
N GLU A 180 -15.70 -27.57 12.96
CA GLU A 180 -16.64 -26.47 12.86
C GLU A 180 -17.29 -26.18 14.23
N GLY A 181 -17.91 -25.02 14.40
CA GLY A 181 -18.62 -24.65 15.65
C GLY A 181 -18.01 -23.45 16.37
N GLY A 182 -16.98 -22.85 15.75
CA GLY A 182 -16.48 -21.54 16.18
C GLY A 182 -17.21 -20.38 15.53
N ALA A 183 -17.16 -19.20 16.16
CA ALA A 183 -17.70 -17.96 15.63
C ALA A 183 -16.78 -16.78 15.94
N MET A 184 -16.94 -15.70 15.16
CA MET A 184 -16.26 -14.43 15.39
C MET A 184 -17.26 -13.28 15.38
N LEU A 185 -17.05 -12.30 16.25
CA LEU A 185 -17.92 -11.18 16.46
C LEU A 185 -17.13 -9.87 16.40
N SER A 186 -17.46 -9.00 15.45
CA SER A 186 -16.95 -7.62 15.43
C SER A 186 -17.76 -6.78 16.40
N VAL A 187 -17.09 -6.02 17.25
CA VAL A 187 -17.64 -5.16 18.30
C VAL A 187 -17.24 -3.72 18.05
N ALA A 188 -18.19 -2.80 18.00
CA ALA A 188 -17.94 -1.38 17.84
C ALA A 188 -17.61 -0.72 19.20
N ALA A 189 -16.51 -1.17 19.83
CA ALA A 189 -15.98 -0.67 21.08
C ALA A 189 -14.47 -0.90 21.19
N SER A 190 -13.81 -0.18 22.11
CA SER A 190 -12.40 -0.40 22.41
C SER A 190 -12.19 -1.75 23.10
N LEU A 191 -10.93 -2.22 23.10
CA LEU A 191 -10.53 -3.44 23.79
C LEU A 191 -10.90 -3.37 25.28
N GLU A 192 -10.58 -2.26 25.95
CA GLU A 192 -10.80 -2.05 27.38
C GLU A 192 -12.29 -2.13 27.70
N ARG A 193 -13.12 -1.41 26.92
CA ARG A 193 -14.57 -1.41 27.13
C ARG A 193 -15.18 -2.78 26.87
N THR A 194 -14.71 -3.49 25.87
CA THR A 194 -15.14 -4.86 25.57
C THR A 194 -14.75 -5.82 26.69
N ALA A 195 -13.53 -5.73 27.21
CA ALA A 195 -13.05 -6.55 28.32
C ALA A 195 -13.83 -6.29 29.63
N GLU A 196 -14.13 -5.01 29.95
CA GLU A 196 -14.95 -4.65 31.10
C GLU A 196 -16.33 -5.30 31.05
N LEU A 197 -16.98 -5.30 29.90
CA LEU A 197 -18.34 -5.82 29.74
C LEU A 197 -18.40 -7.35 29.73
N LEU A 198 -17.38 -7.99 29.18
CA LEU A 198 -17.34 -9.44 29.11
C LEU A 198 -16.82 -10.07 30.41
N GLY A 199 -15.95 -9.35 31.14
CA GLY A 199 -15.47 -9.73 32.46
C GLY A 199 -14.90 -11.14 32.50
N ASP A 200 -15.66 -12.06 33.08
CA ASP A 200 -15.29 -13.43 33.34
C ASP A 200 -15.86 -14.46 32.35
N LEU A 201 -16.37 -14.01 31.17
CA LEU A 201 -16.83 -14.96 30.15
C LEU A 201 -15.67 -15.87 29.71
N ALA A 202 -15.82 -17.15 30.07
CA ALA A 202 -14.88 -18.17 29.64
C ALA A 202 -14.95 -18.38 28.11
N ASP A 203 -13.86 -18.85 27.54
CA ASP A 203 -13.75 -19.27 26.13
C ASP A 203 -13.97 -18.14 25.11
N VAL A 204 -13.87 -16.87 25.51
CA VAL A 204 -13.89 -15.72 24.63
C VAL A 204 -12.50 -15.12 24.50
N ASP A 205 -11.93 -15.23 23.32
CA ASP A 205 -10.64 -14.63 22.97
C ASP A 205 -10.80 -13.32 22.19
N VAL A 206 -9.83 -12.44 22.30
CA VAL A 206 -9.72 -11.27 21.43
C VAL A 206 -8.91 -11.67 20.18
N ALA A 207 -9.58 -11.79 19.06
CA ALA A 207 -8.95 -12.15 17.80
C ALA A 207 -8.17 -11.00 17.14
N ALA A 208 -8.73 -9.78 17.23
CA ALA A 208 -8.08 -8.61 16.65
C ALA A 208 -8.50 -7.31 17.37
N VAL A 209 -7.56 -6.36 17.41
CA VAL A 209 -7.78 -4.96 17.75
C VAL A 209 -7.51 -4.15 16.47
N ASN A 210 -8.61 -3.82 15.75
CA ASN A 210 -8.53 -3.22 14.42
C ASN A 210 -8.60 -1.68 14.45
N GLY A 211 -8.96 -1.11 15.58
CA GLY A 211 -9.06 0.34 15.74
C GLY A 211 -9.39 0.75 17.17
N PRO A 212 -9.42 2.04 17.49
CA PRO A 212 -9.71 2.56 18.83
C PRO A 212 -11.11 2.14 19.35
N ALA A 213 -12.03 1.85 18.45
CA ALA A 213 -13.39 1.38 18.75
C ALA A 213 -13.78 0.20 17.85
N ALA A 214 -12.83 -0.69 17.55
CA ALA A 214 -13.06 -1.83 16.67
C ALA A 214 -12.29 -3.06 17.17
N THR A 215 -12.97 -3.89 17.95
CA THR A 215 -12.46 -5.15 18.51
C THR A 215 -13.14 -6.33 17.84
N VAL A 216 -12.43 -7.43 17.64
CA VAL A 216 -12.97 -8.69 17.13
C VAL A 216 -12.78 -9.77 18.19
N LEU A 217 -13.88 -10.41 18.56
CA LEU A 217 -13.91 -11.55 19.47
C LEU A 217 -13.98 -12.86 18.69
N SER A 218 -13.48 -13.93 19.30
CA SER A 218 -13.42 -15.26 18.69
C SER A 218 -13.54 -16.33 19.75
N GLY A 219 -14.30 -17.41 19.46
CA GLY A 219 -14.49 -18.52 20.39
C GLY A 219 -15.56 -19.49 19.94
N PRO A 220 -15.97 -20.45 20.81
CA PRO A 220 -17.08 -21.34 20.54
C PRO A 220 -18.37 -20.55 20.25
N ALA A 221 -19.22 -21.06 19.34
CA ALA A 221 -20.42 -20.35 18.91
C ALA A 221 -21.38 -20.01 20.05
N ALA A 222 -21.46 -20.86 21.11
CA ALA A 222 -22.25 -20.60 22.31
C ALA A 222 -21.70 -19.41 23.12
N ALA A 223 -20.40 -19.40 23.41
CA ALA A 223 -19.74 -18.30 24.12
C ALA A 223 -19.85 -16.98 23.34
N MET A 224 -19.78 -17.05 22.00
CA MET A 224 -19.98 -15.87 21.16
C MET A 224 -21.44 -15.37 21.16
N ALA A 225 -22.42 -16.24 21.35
CA ALA A 225 -23.81 -15.83 21.49
C ALA A 225 -24.04 -15.10 22.84
N ASP A 226 -23.50 -15.64 23.94
CA ASP A 226 -23.57 -15.01 25.26
C ASP A 226 -22.83 -13.64 25.27
N ALA A 227 -21.69 -13.55 24.61
CA ALA A 227 -20.97 -12.30 24.44
C ALA A 227 -21.79 -11.26 23.63
N GLU A 228 -22.42 -11.69 22.54
CA GLU A 228 -23.26 -10.82 21.70
C GLU A 228 -24.45 -10.26 22.49
N GLU A 229 -25.13 -11.09 23.30
CA GLU A 229 -26.22 -10.67 24.15
C GLU A 229 -25.79 -9.63 25.19
N ARG A 230 -24.71 -9.92 25.95
CA ARG A 230 -24.15 -8.96 26.95
C ARG A 230 -23.78 -7.62 26.35
N LEU A 231 -23.15 -7.64 25.17
CA LEU A 231 -22.74 -6.43 24.49
C LEU A 231 -23.93 -5.64 23.92
N ALA A 232 -24.95 -6.34 23.43
CA ALA A 232 -26.19 -5.72 22.97
C ALA A 232 -26.97 -5.06 24.14
N ASP A 233 -27.05 -5.71 25.29
CA ASP A 233 -27.66 -5.17 26.52
C ASP A 233 -26.95 -3.89 27.01
N ALA A 234 -25.63 -3.82 26.79
CA ALA A 234 -24.81 -2.62 27.02
C ALA A 234 -24.94 -1.56 25.93
N GLY A 235 -25.79 -1.76 24.92
CA GLY A 235 -26.03 -0.82 23.81
C GLY A 235 -24.95 -0.77 22.77
N LEU A 236 -24.03 -1.74 22.74
CA LEU A 236 -22.97 -1.81 21.74
C LEU A 236 -23.45 -2.49 20.44
N ARG A 237 -22.99 -1.97 19.32
CA ARG A 237 -23.24 -2.60 18.02
C ARG A 237 -22.26 -3.75 17.79
N THR A 238 -22.81 -4.90 17.43
CA THR A 238 -22.05 -6.10 17.09
C THR A 238 -22.39 -6.58 15.69
N LYS A 239 -21.50 -7.37 15.09
CA LYS A 239 -21.72 -8.01 13.81
C LYS A 239 -21.00 -9.36 13.75
N ARG A 240 -21.74 -10.44 13.55
CA ARG A 240 -21.14 -11.76 13.29
C ARG A 240 -20.39 -11.75 11.96
N LEU A 241 -19.16 -12.22 11.98
CA LEU A 241 -18.34 -12.35 10.80
C LEU A 241 -18.68 -13.65 10.05
N ARG A 242 -18.60 -13.61 8.72
CA ARG A 242 -18.80 -14.79 7.86
C ARG A 242 -17.48 -15.56 7.77
N VAL A 243 -17.22 -16.40 8.75
CA VAL A 243 -16.02 -17.23 8.84
C VAL A 243 -16.40 -18.66 9.13
N SER A 244 -15.56 -19.61 8.72
CA SER A 244 -15.75 -21.02 8.98
C SER A 244 -15.28 -21.46 10.36
N HIS A 245 -14.34 -20.74 10.97
CA HIS A 245 -13.68 -21.09 12.23
C HIS A 245 -13.44 -19.84 13.08
N ALA A 246 -13.22 -20.06 14.36
CA ALA A 246 -12.85 -19.01 15.33
C ALA A 246 -11.33 -18.78 15.29
N PHE A 247 -10.86 -18.02 14.31
CA PHE A 247 -9.45 -17.71 14.15
C PHE A 247 -8.91 -16.89 15.33
N HIS A 248 -7.62 -17.01 15.60
CA HIS A 248 -6.94 -16.30 16.69
C HIS A 248 -7.58 -16.56 18.07
N SER A 249 -8.00 -17.79 18.34
CA SER A 249 -8.58 -18.25 19.61
C SER A 249 -8.00 -19.58 20.06
N ALA A 250 -8.37 -20.05 21.24
CA ALA A 250 -8.00 -21.36 21.77
C ALA A 250 -8.40 -22.51 20.82
N LEU A 251 -9.43 -22.30 19.98
CA LEU A 251 -9.86 -23.29 18.99
C LEU A 251 -8.81 -23.54 17.89
N MET A 252 -7.76 -22.71 17.79
CA MET A 252 -6.62 -22.96 16.89
C MET A 252 -5.54 -23.88 17.51
N GLU A 253 -5.54 -24.11 18.81
CA GLU A 253 -4.48 -24.85 19.49
C GLU A 253 -4.28 -26.26 18.96
N PRO A 254 -5.32 -27.04 18.58
CA PRO A 254 -5.12 -28.42 18.11
C PRO A 254 -4.25 -28.54 16.84
N MET A 255 -4.10 -27.47 16.05
CA MET A 255 -3.29 -27.49 14.84
C MET A 255 -1.84 -27.03 15.05
N LEU A 256 -1.51 -26.38 16.17
CA LEU A 256 -0.25 -25.65 16.32
C LEU A 256 0.99 -26.55 16.24
N ALA A 257 0.97 -27.70 16.93
CA ALA A 257 2.10 -28.64 16.90
C ALA A 257 2.34 -29.23 15.51
N GLU A 258 1.26 -29.53 14.78
CA GLU A 258 1.37 -30.03 13.41
C GLU A 258 1.85 -28.94 12.45
N PHE A 259 1.39 -27.68 12.63
CA PHE A 259 1.88 -26.55 11.87
C PHE A 259 3.37 -26.34 12.08
N GLU A 260 3.84 -26.32 13.35
CA GLU A 260 5.26 -26.19 13.68
C GLU A 260 6.10 -27.28 13.00
N ARG A 261 5.63 -28.55 13.04
CA ARG A 261 6.31 -29.66 12.38
C ARG A 261 6.40 -29.48 10.86
N GLN A 262 5.34 -28.97 10.21
CA GLN A 262 5.31 -28.78 8.75
C GLN A 262 6.19 -27.64 8.26
N ILE A 263 6.48 -26.66 9.11
CA ILE A 263 7.36 -25.53 8.78
C ILE A 263 8.76 -25.65 9.36
N ALA A 264 9.08 -26.77 10.03
CA ALA A 264 10.39 -26.97 10.68
C ALA A 264 11.57 -26.94 9.70
N ASP A 265 11.37 -27.44 8.47
CA ASP A 265 12.39 -27.49 7.42
C ASP A 265 12.41 -26.22 6.52
N VAL A 266 11.62 -25.21 6.85
CA VAL A 266 11.60 -23.95 6.11
C VAL A 266 12.84 -23.13 6.45
N THR A 267 13.48 -22.59 5.42
CA THR A 267 14.63 -21.71 5.59
C THR A 267 14.18 -20.28 5.90
N PHE A 268 14.45 -19.83 7.13
CA PHE A 268 14.20 -18.47 7.56
C PHE A 268 15.42 -17.57 7.32
N ARG A 269 15.20 -16.36 6.82
CA ARG A 269 16.23 -15.34 6.61
C ARG A 269 15.89 -14.08 7.40
N GLN A 270 16.85 -13.18 7.52
CA GLN A 270 16.58 -11.87 8.08
C GLN A 270 15.77 -11.03 7.08
N PRO A 271 14.76 -10.29 7.55
CA PRO A 271 14.01 -9.39 6.69
C PRO A 271 14.89 -8.23 6.18
N GLU A 272 14.76 -7.90 4.91
CA GLU A 272 15.42 -6.77 4.27
C GLU A 272 14.63 -5.45 4.43
N LEU A 273 13.35 -5.56 4.76
CA LEU A 273 12.46 -4.44 5.03
C LEU A 273 11.87 -4.57 6.44
N PRO A 274 11.66 -3.44 7.15
CA PRO A 274 10.95 -3.45 8.43
C PRO A 274 9.54 -4.04 8.28
N VAL A 275 9.19 -4.99 9.15
CA VAL A 275 7.85 -5.57 9.25
C VAL A 275 7.30 -5.27 10.63
N ILE A 276 6.08 -4.74 10.69
CA ILE A 276 5.36 -4.55 11.95
C ILE A 276 4.65 -5.85 12.29
N SER A 277 4.91 -6.38 13.48
CA SER A 277 4.35 -7.64 13.98
C SER A 277 2.88 -7.51 14.35
N ASN A 278 2.06 -8.45 13.92
CA ASN A 278 0.68 -8.58 14.40
C ASN A 278 0.59 -9.00 15.87
N LEU A 279 1.59 -9.69 16.40
CA LEU A 279 1.59 -10.16 17.79
C LEU A 279 1.86 -9.06 18.79
N THR A 280 2.80 -8.16 18.47
CA THR A 280 3.25 -7.13 19.40
C THR A 280 2.69 -5.75 19.05
N GLY A 281 2.32 -5.51 17.79
CA GLY A 281 1.99 -4.19 17.26
C GLY A 281 3.22 -3.31 17.07
N GLU A 282 4.43 -3.84 17.23
CA GLU A 282 5.70 -3.14 17.10
C GLU A 282 6.52 -3.69 15.94
N GLN A 283 7.62 -3.02 15.58
CA GLN A 283 8.53 -3.58 14.58
C GLN A 283 9.11 -4.92 15.07
N ALA A 284 8.89 -5.96 14.29
CA ALA A 284 9.39 -7.29 14.61
C ALA A 284 10.91 -7.36 14.57
N GLY A 285 11.49 -8.02 15.54
CA GLY A 285 12.92 -8.36 15.52
C GLY A 285 13.25 -9.39 14.43
N ALA A 286 14.42 -9.28 13.81
CA ALA A 286 14.84 -10.22 12.77
C ALA A 286 14.87 -11.68 13.26
N ALA A 287 15.23 -11.90 14.51
CA ALA A 287 15.24 -13.23 15.13
C ALA A 287 13.82 -13.76 15.39
N GLU A 288 12.84 -12.88 15.59
CA GLU A 288 11.44 -13.28 15.79
C GLU A 288 10.85 -13.83 14.51
N LEU A 289 10.85 -13.03 13.43
CA LEU A 289 10.34 -13.44 12.10
C LEU A 289 11.11 -14.64 11.54
N GLY A 290 12.37 -14.78 11.92
CA GLY A 290 13.27 -15.86 11.54
C GLY A 290 13.04 -17.17 12.31
N SER A 291 11.90 -17.38 12.98
CA SER A 291 11.66 -18.59 13.78
C SER A 291 10.26 -19.18 13.54
N ALA A 292 10.18 -20.50 13.46
CA ALA A 292 8.91 -21.22 13.39
C ALA A 292 7.99 -20.89 14.58
N ALA A 293 8.58 -20.73 15.78
CA ALA A 293 7.85 -20.42 17.01
C ALA A 293 7.07 -19.09 16.93
N TYR A 294 7.59 -18.07 16.21
CA TYR A 294 6.84 -16.84 15.98
C TYR A 294 5.55 -17.11 15.20
N TRP A 295 5.65 -17.85 14.10
CA TRP A 295 4.51 -18.12 13.21
C TRP A 295 3.47 -19.04 13.86
N VAL A 296 3.89 -19.94 14.73
CA VAL A 296 2.97 -20.75 15.55
C VAL A 296 2.19 -19.84 16.51
N ARG A 297 2.85 -18.93 17.21
CA ARG A 297 2.18 -17.96 18.09
C ARG A 297 1.26 -17.02 17.31
N GLN A 298 1.65 -16.62 16.08
CA GLN A 298 0.87 -15.74 15.22
C GLN A 298 -0.49 -16.36 14.82
N VAL A 299 -0.57 -17.68 14.67
CA VAL A 299 -1.85 -18.38 14.42
C VAL A 299 -2.84 -18.17 15.57
N ARG A 300 -2.37 -18.21 16.81
CA ARG A 300 -3.19 -18.16 18.03
C ARG A 300 -3.40 -16.75 18.58
N GLY A 301 -2.40 -15.90 18.43
CA GLY A 301 -2.32 -14.59 19.07
C GLY A 301 -3.26 -13.55 18.47
N THR A 302 -3.63 -12.56 19.27
CA THR A 302 -4.41 -11.41 18.86
C THR A 302 -3.70 -10.60 17.75
N VAL A 303 -4.41 -10.23 16.71
CA VAL A 303 -3.91 -9.31 15.68
C VAL A 303 -3.99 -7.87 16.19
N ARG A 304 -2.85 -7.28 16.51
CA ARG A 304 -2.71 -5.91 17.05
C ARG A 304 -2.58 -4.87 15.94
N PHE A 305 -3.54 -4.82 15.04
CA PHE A 305 -3.48 -3.96 13.85
C PHE A 305 -3.48 -2.46 14.22
N ALA A 306 -4.31 -2.05 15.17
CA ALA A 306 -4.37 -0.65 15.62
C ALA A 306 -3.02 -0.15 16.18
N ASP A 307 -2.36 -0.98 16.99
CA ASP A 307 -1.03 -0.67 17.52
C ASP A 307 0.00 -0.59 16.39
N GLY A 308 -0.05 -1.55 15.45
CA GLY A 308 0.81 -1.53 14.26
C GLY A 308 0.64 -0.28 13.40
N VAL A 309 -0.59 0.20 13.20
CA VAL A 309 -0.84 1.49 12.52
C VAL A 309 -0.24 2.65 13.32
N GLY A 310 -0.32 2.61 14.65
CA GLY A 310 0.32 3.61 15.51
C GLY A 310 1.84 3.70 15.31
N GLN A 311 2.52 2.57 15.04
CA GLN A 311 3.96 2.53 14.76
C GLN A 311 4.35 3.16 13.42
N LEU A 312 3.42 3.24 12.44
CA LEU A 312 3.75 3.83 11.13
C LEU A 312 4.21 5.28 11.24
N ALA A 313 3.73 6.04 12.22
CA ALA A 313 4.18 7.41 12.48
C ALA A 313 5.66 7.47 12.88
N ALA A 314 6.15 6.52 13.68
CA ALA A 314 7.55 6.42 14.08
C ALA A 314 8.49 6.13 12.88
N HIS A 315 7.95 5.53 11.82
CA HIS A 315 8.66 5.27 10.56
C HIS A 315 8.55 6.43 9.56
N GLY A 316 7.97 7.57 9.93
CA GLY A 316 7.81 8.72 9.05
C GLY A 316 6.86 8.45 7.87
N VAL A 317 5.89 7.55 8.05
CA VAL A 317 4.94 7.17 6.99
C VAL A 317 4.02 8.33 6.66
N THR A 318 3.97 8.69 5.37
CA THR A 318 3.09 9.73 4.83
C THR A 318 2.07 9.17 3.82
N ALA A 319 2.25 7.94 3.42
CA ALA A 319 1.29 7.23 2.58
C ALA A 319 1.29 5.72 2.90
N CYS A 320 0.11 5.13 2.87
CA CYS A 320 -0.08 3.69 2.95
C CYS A 320 -0.73 3.21 1.65
N LEU A 321 -0.19 2.15 1.06
CA LEU A 321 -0.80 1.44 -0.08
C LEU A 321 -1.26 0.06 0.39
N GLU A 322 -2.55 -0.20 0.32
CA GLU A 322 -3.09 -1.52 0.64
C GLU A 322 -3.03 -2.45 -0.58
N LEU A 323 -2.30 -3.55 -0.43
CA LEU A 323 -2.22 -4.66 -1.37
C LEU A 323 -3.28 -5.68 -0.99
N GLY A 324 -4.37 -5.69 -1.72
CA GLY A 324 -5.49 -6.59 -1.47
C GLY A 324 -6.59 -6.36 -2.49
N PRO A 325 -7.66 -7.17 -2.46
CA PRO A 325 -8.74 -7.06 -3.45
C PRO A 325 -9.70 -5.89 -3.18
N ASP A 326 -9.58 -5.21 -2.02
CA ASP A 326 -10.42 -4.09 -1.61
C ASP A 326 -9.68 -3.22 -0.57
N GLY A 327 -10.25 -2.07 -0.18
CA GLY A 327 -9.68 -1.12 0.79
C GLY A 327 -10.13 -1.36 2.24
N VAL A 328 -9.93 -2.56 2.77
CA VAL A 328 -10.37 -2.92 4.13
C VAL A 328 -9.44 -2.33 5.19
N LEU A 329 -8.13 -2.53 5.02
CA LEU A 329 -7.13 -2.04 5.98
C LEU A 329 -6.99 -0.52 5.92
N THR A 330 -7.11 0.09 4.75
CA THR A 330 -7.11 1.55 4.61
C THR A 330 -8.31 2.18 5.33
N ALA A 331 -9.47 1.52 5.34
CA ALA A 331 -10.62 1.97 6.12
C ALA A 331 -10.35 1.87 7.63
N MET A 332 -9.82 0.74 8.12
CA MET A 332 -9.44 0.54 9.53
C MET A 332 -8.34 1.51 9.97
N ALA A 333 -7.30 1.69 9.15
CA ALA A 333 -6.20 2.61 9.45
C ALA A 333 -6.66 4.07 9.56
N ARG A 334 -7.70 4.47 8.81
CA ARG A 334 -8.27 5.82 8.91
C ARG A 334 -8.79 6.11 10.31
N ASP A 335 -9.47 5.14 10.93
CA ASP A 335 -10.00 5.29 12.28
C ASP A 335 -8.88 5.34 13.33
N CYS A 336 -7.77 4.66 13.09
CA CYS A 336 -6.59 4.69 13.96
C CYS A 336 -5.82 6.03 13.87
N LEU A 337 -5.75 6.66 12.69
CA LEU A 337 -4.95 7.84 12.42
C LEU A 337 -5.65 9.16 12.76
N THR A 338 -6.99 9.19 12.86
CA THR A 338 -7.76 10.40 13.21
C THR A 338 -7.44 10.94 14.61
N ALA A 339 -6.90 10.12 15.49
CA ALA A 339 -6.47 10.53 16.83
C ALA A 339 -5.10 11.25 16.86
N GLY A 340 -4.36 11.29 15.76
CA GLY A 340 -3.00 11.85 15.70
C GLY A 340 -2.75 12.60 14.40
N ALA A 341 -3.16 13.79 14.28
CA ALA A 341 -2.83 14.92 13.36
C ALA A 341 -1.84 14.73 12.17
N HIS A 342 -1.72 13.56 11.56
CA HIS A 342 -0.86 13.33 10.39
C HIS A 342 -1.71 13.14 9.13
N ASP A 343 -1.44 13.95 8.09
CA ASP A 343 -2.04 13.79 6.74
C ASP A 343 -1.41 12.59 6.01
N VAL A 344 -1.71 11.37 6.50
CA VAL A 344 -1.29 10.12 5.86
C VAL A 344 -2.29 9.75 4.77
N ALA A 345 -1.81 9.61 3.53
CA ALA A 345 -2.65 9.10 2.44
C ALA A 345 -2.92 7.60 2.63
N LEU A 346 -4.17 7.21 2.59
CA LEU A 346 -4.61 5.82 2.68
C LEU A 346 -5.19 5.39 1.33
N VAL A 347 -4.44 4.60 0.59
CA VAL A 347 -4.69 4.29 -0.81
C VAL A 347 -4.86 2.78 -0.99
N PRO A 348 -6.04 2.27 -1.40
CA PRO A 348 -6.17 0.88 -1.80
C PRO A 348 -5.68 0.69 -3.24
N ALA A 349 -4.89 -0.36 -3.49
CA ALA A 349 -4.42 -0.72 -4.83
C ALA A 349 -5.59 -1.17 -5.72
N LEU A 350 -6.50 -1.97 -5.17
CA LEU A 350 -7.71 -2.43 -5.86
C LEU A 350 -8.96 -2.06 -5.05
N GLN A 351 -10.11 -2.02 -5.73
CA GLN A 351 -11.42 -1.73 -5.13
C GLN A 351 -12.47 -2.64 -5.78
N ARG A 352 -13.36 -3.20 -4.97
CA ARG A 352 -14.37 -4.18 -5.39
C ARG A 352 -15.23 -3.73 -6.59
N ASN A 353 -15.62 -2.47 -6.62
CA ASN A 353 -16.57 -1.94 -7.59
C ASN A 353 -15.90 -1.11 -8.69
N ARG A 354 -14.61 -1.28 -8.89
CA ARG A 354 -13.81 -0.56 -9.89
C ARG A 354 -13.03 -1.54 -10.75
N ASP A 355 -12.86 -1.23 -12.03
CA ASP A 355 -11.95 -1.95 -12.91
C ASP A 355 -10.54 -1.99 -12.28
N GLU A 356 -9.95 -3.18 -12.14
CA GLU A 356 -8.70 -3.37 -11.39
C GLU A 356 -7.52 -2.58 -12.01
N PRO A 357 -7.29 -2.58 -13.34
CA PRO A 357 -6.30 -1.73 -13.97
C PRO A 357 -6.52 -0.24 -13.71
N ALA A 358 -7.75 0.24 -13.80
CA ALA A 358 -8.07 1.64 -13.56
C ALA A 358 -7.89 2.02 -12.08
N ALA A 359 -8.28 1.14 -11.15
CA ALA A 359 -8.06 1.33 -9.71
C ALA A 359 -6.58 1.45 -9.38
N LEU A 360 -5.76 0.53 -9.89
CA LEU A 360 -4.32 0.51 -9.67
C LEU A 360 -3.63 1.76 -10.24
N LEU A 361 -3.99 2.20 -11.44
CA LEU A 361 -3.44 3.44 -12.03
C LEU A 361 -3.84 4.67 -11.23
N ALA A 362 -5.06 4.72 -10.68
CA ALA A 362 -5.48 5.80 -9.80
C ALA A 362 -4.71 5.79 -8.47
N ALA A 363 -4.49 4.61 -7.90
CA ALA A 363 -3.67 4.47 -6.70
C ALA A 363 -2.24 4.99 -6.93
N LEU A 364 -1.62 4.66 -8.07
CA LEU A 364 -0.31 5.20 -8.44
C LEU A 364 -0.33 6.72 -8.61
N ALA A 365 -1.40 7.28 -9.14
CA ALA A 365 -1.54 8.72 -9.28
C ALA A 365 -1.62 9.42 -7.94
N GLU A 366 -2.42 8.89 -7.00
CA GLU A 366 -2.51 9.40 -5.63
C GLU A 366 -1.14 9.40 -4.93
N LEU A 367 -0.39 8.30 -5.06
CA LEU A 367 0.96 8.18 -4.51
C LEU A 367 1.92 9.17 -5.17
N HIS A 368 1.88 9.28 -6.51
CA HIS A 368 2.76 10.16 -7.27
C HIS A 368 2.60 11.63 -6.91
N VAL A 369 1.37 12.12 -6.77
CA VAL A 369 1.14 13.53 -6.43
C VAL A 369 1.56 13.85 -4.99
N ARG A 370 1.70 12.84 -4.15
CA ARG A 370 2.25 12.96 -2.78
C ARG A 370 3.76 12.81 -2.69
N GLY A 371 4.43 12.48 -3.78
CA GLY A 371 5.89 12.45 -3.85
C GLY A 371 6.49 11.05 -3.95
N VAL A 372 5.68 9.98 -3.88
CA VAL A 372 6.18 8.63 -4.09
C VAL A 372 6.73 8.51 -5.52
N GLU A 373 7.91 7.92 -5.64
CA GLU A 373 8.54 7.68 -6.92
C GLU A 373 7.80 6.58 -7.68
N VAL A 374 7.49 6.85 -8.95
CA VAL A 374 6.90 5.89 -9.89
C VAL A 374 7.69 5.95 -11.19
N ASN A 375 8.18 4.83 -11.67
CA ASN A 375 8.86 4.74 -12.96
C ASN A 375 7.86 4.72 -14.13
N TRP A 376 7.21 5.87 -14.36
CA TRP A 376 6.25 6.05 -15.46
C TRP A 376 6.83 5.68 -16.81
N ALA A 377 8.12 5.90 -17.01
CA ALA A 377 8.79 5.58 -18.28
C ALA A 377 8.80 4.07 -18.53
N ALA A 378 9.15 3.25 -17.53
CA ALA A 378 9.12 1.79 -17.63
C ALA A 378 7.69 1.30 -17.88
N MET A 379 6.71 1.75 -17.06
CA MET A 379 5.31 1.38 -17.17
C MET A 379 4.73 1.71 -18.56
N LEU A 380 4.97 2.93 -19.06
CA LEU A 380 4.44 3.37 -20.36
C LEU A 380 5.15 2.71 -21.54
N THR A 381 6.45 2.39 -21.41
CA THR A 381 7.20 1.66 -22.46
C THR A 381 6.66 0.24 -22.62
N ALA A 382 6.41 -0.46 -21.52
CA ALA A 382 5.83 -1.81 -21.54
C ALA A 382 4.45 -1.84 -22.23
N ARG A 383 3.75 -0.71 -22.28
CA ARG A 383 2.44 -0.53 -22.97
C ARG A 383 2.58 0.05 -24.40
N GLY A 384 3.75 0.03 -24.98
CA GLY A 384 4.01 0.55 -26.35
C GLY A 384 4.08 2.08 -26.43
N GLY A 385 4.21 2.77 -25.30
CA GLY A 385 4.39 4.23 -25.26
C GLY A 385 5.68 4.65 -25.98
N ARG A 386 5.60 5.69 -26.79
CA ARG A 386 6.74 6.26 -27.52
C ARG A 386 6.99 7.70 -27.11
N ARG A 387 8.26 8.12 -27.14
CA ARG A 387 8.61 9.54 -26.98
C ARG A 387 8.16 10.33 -28.19
N ALA A 388 7.51 11.47 -27.96
CA ALA A 388 7.17 12.46 -28.95
C ALA A 388 7.82 13.80 -28.59
N ALA A 389 8.15 14.59 -29.58
CA ALA A 389 8.59 15.98 -29.35
C ALA A 389 7.44 16.77 -28.70
N LEU A 390 7.74 17.46 -27.62
CA LEU A 390 6.79 18.31 -26.91
C LEU A 390 7.22 19.77 -27.02
N PRO A 391 6.29 20.73 -27.05
CA PRO A 391 6.59 22.13 -26.89
C PRO A 391 7.44 22.36 -25.63
N THR A 392 8.31 23.35 -25.68
CA THR A 392 9.02 23.82 -24.47
C THR A 392 8.02 24.44 -23.48
N TYR A 393 8.50 24.69 -22.28
CA TYR A 393 7.72 25.42 -21.27
C TYR A 393 7.23 26.77 -21.86
N ALA A 394 5.96 27.07 -21.68
CA ALA A 394 5.38 28.35 -22.07
C ALA A 394 5.78 29.40 -21.03
N PHE A 395 6.96 29.99 -21.23
CA PHE A 395 7.48 31.01 -20.33
C PHE A 395 6.54 32.21 -20.30
N GLN A 396 6.15 32.64 -19.13
CA GLN A 396 5.50 33.92 -18.90
C GLN A 396 6.57 34.99 -19.09
N ARG A 397 6.56 35.63 -20.24
CA ARG A 397 7.56 36.63 -20.58
C ARG A 397 7.14 37.97 -20.03
N GLU A 398 7.83 38.46 -19.04
CA GLU A 398 7.76 39.83 -18.57
C GLU A 398 8.96 40.63 -19.10
N ARG A 399 8.75 41.90 -19.37
CA ARG A 399 9.81 42.77 -19.83
C ARG A 399 10.51 43.38 -18.60
N TYR A 400 11.63 42.79 -18.21
CA TYR A 400 12.48 43.27 -17.11
C TYR A 400 13.49 44.34 -17.56
N TRP A 401 13.14 45.10 -18.60
CA TRP A 401 13.98 46.20 -19.04
C TRP A 401 13.77 47.39 -18.12
N LEU A 402 14.86 47.99 -17.62
CA LEU A 402 14.77 49.22 -16.87
C LEU A 402 14.03 50.28 -17.72
N PRO A 403 13.01 50.97 -17.13
CA PRO A 403 12.39 52.08 -17.85
C PRO A 403 13.51 53.06 -18.19
N ALA A 404 13.59 53.42 -19.46
CA ALA A 404 14.51 54.49 -19.87
C ALA A 404 14.19 55.71 -19.03
N THR A 405 15.07 56.06 -18.08
CA THR A 405 14.98 57.35 -17.42
C THR A 405 15.01 58.38 -18.54
N PRO A 406 13.97 59.23 -18.69
CA PRO A 406 14.08 60.32 -19.66
C PRO A 406 15.35 61.07 -19.38
N ALA A 407 16.26 61.08 -20.33
CA ALA A 407 17.47 61.84 -20.21
C ALA A 407 17.03 63.27 -19.87
N PRO A 408 17.56 63.91 -18.81
CA PRO A 408 17.28 65.30 -18.59
C PRO A 408 17.59 66.03 -19.89
N SER A 409 16.63 66.83 -20.38
CA SER A 409 16.81 67.64 -21.58
C SER A 409 18.15 68.39 -21.44
N ALA A 410 19.16 67.90 -22.14
CA ALA A 410 20.47 68.55 -22.10
C ALA A 410 20.31 69.93 -22.72
N ALA A 411 20.49 70.94 -21.91
CA ALA A 411 20.83 72.26 -22.43
C ALA A 411 22.03 72.12 -23.40
N PRO A 412 22.04 72.77 -24.56
CA PRO A 412 23.09 72.62 -25.56
C PRO A 412 24.42 72.87 -24.86
N ALA A 413 25.31 71.90 -24.82
CA ALA A 413 26.63 72.00 -24.30
C ALA A 413 27.46 72.99 -25.15
N PRO A 414 28.24 73.86 -24.56
CA PRO A 414 29.09 74.73 -25.33
C PRO A 414 30.05 73.90 -26.15
N ALA A 415 30.16 74.21 -27.46
CA ALA A 415 31.06 73.60 -28.37
C ALA A 415 32.49 73.57 -27.81
N GLY A 416 33.04 72.39 -27.60
CA GLY A 416 34.44 72.19 -27.14
C GLY A 416 34.67 71.13 -26.10
N GLN A 417 33.65 70.54 -25.48
CA GLN A 417 33.78 69.51 -24.44
C GLN A 417 33.40 68.05 -24.87
N ALA A 418 33.01 67.86 -26.13
CA ALA A 418 32.58 66.53 -26.61
C ALA A 418 33.73 65.48 -26.64
N ASP A 419 34.97 65.93 -26.76
CA ASP A 419 36.15 65.02 -26.86
C ASP A 419 36.61 64.46 -25.49
N ARG A 420 36.04 64.90 -24.39
CA ARG A 420 36.42 64.44 -23.03
C ARG A 420 35.56 63.36 -22.43
N LEU A 421 34.52 62.88 -23.12
CA LEU A 421 33.58 61.89 -22.62
C LEU A 421 33.60 60.57 -23.42
N VAL A 422 34.67 60.27 -24.12
CA VAL A 422 34.85 58.97 -24.78
C VAL A 422 35.48 58.01 -23.79
N TYR A 423 34.73 57.11 -23.24
CA TYR A 423 35.23 56.02 -22.43
C TYR A 423 35.52 54.81 -23.35
N ARG A 424 36.74 54.28 -23.25
CA ARG A 424 37.13 53.04 -23.93
C ARG A 424 36.99 51.89 -22.93
N VAL A 425 36.09 50.97 -23.19
CA VAL A 425 36.00 49.72 -22.43
C VAL A 425 37.19 48.84 -22.80
N GLY A 426 38.08 48.61 -21.83
CA GLY A 426 39.23 47.70 -21.97
C GLY A 426 39.06 46.51 -21.01
N TRP A 427 39.47 45.36 -21.47
CA TRP A 427 39.56 44.14 -20.64
C TRP A 427 41.03 43.97 -20.22
N SER A 428 41.27 43.91 -18.92
CA SER A 428 42.60 43.54 -18.40
C SER A 428 42.50 42.18 -17.72
N PRO A 429 43.47 41.28 -17.96
CA PRO A 429 43.51 40.02 -17.23
C PRO A 429 43.69 40.28 -15.74
N VAL A 430 42.87 39.70 -14.91
CA VAL A 430 43.10 39.68 -13.49
C VAL A 430 44.12 38.59 -13.18
N THR A 431 45.33 38.96 -12.85
CA THR A 431 46.38 38.05 -12.39
C THR A 431 46.34 37.96 -10.88
N GLY A 432 46.23 36.72 -10.33
CA GLY A 432 46.24 36.46 -8.89
C GLY A 432 44.97 35.91 -8.29
N LEU A 433 44.09 35.33 -9.10
CA LEU A 433 43.01 34.45 -8.59
C LEU A 433 43.62 33.09 -8.25
N ASP A 434 43.81 32.81 -6.97
CA ASP A 434 44.13 31.48 -6.49
C ASP A 434 42.99 30.50 -6.87
N THR A 435 43.28 29.55 -7.73
CA THR A 435 42.31 28.52 -8.19
C THR A 435 42.18 27.36 -7.19
N GLU A 436 42.69 27.45 -5.98
CA GLU A 436 42.69 26.35 -4.98
C GLU A 436 41.66 26.45 -3.89
N ALA A 437 40.67 27.30 -3.98
CA ALA A 437 39.54 27.26 -3.05
C ALA A 437 38.35 26.53 -3.70
N ARG A 438 38.35 25.18 -3.64
CA ARG A 438 37.10 24.41 -3.73
C ARG A 438 36.37 24.55 -2.42
N PRO A 439 35.13 25.02 -2.35
CA PRO A 439 34.29 24.83 -1.18
C PRO A 439 33.90 23.38 -1.09
N GLU A 440 34.26 22.71 -0.01
CA GLU A 440 33.59 21.52 0.46
C GLU A 440 32.22 21.94 1.00
N GLY A 441 31.14 21.32 0.49
CA GLY A 441 29.77 21.53 0.91
C GLY A 441 28.79 20.82 0.00
#